data_ae1c4f625f2b3b0ab98835ec747e2d5d
#
_entry.id   ae1c4f625f2b3b0ab98835ec747e2d5d
#
_cell.length_a   1.000
_cell.length_b   1.000
_cell.length_c   1.000
_cell.angle_alpha   90.00
_cell.angle_beta   90.00
_cell.angle_gamma   90.00
#
_symmetry.space_group_name_H-M   'P 1'
#
loop_
_entity.id
_entity.type
_entity.pdbx_description
1 polymer ?
#
loop_
_entity_poly.entity_id
_entity_poly.type
_entity_poly.pdbx_seq_one_letter_code
_entity_poly.pdbx_strand_id
1 'polypeptide(L)'
;MAKEQKSNNGANLGFEAKLFLAADKLRGSMDASEYKHVALGLVFLKYISDAFNTVFEKLQADEFADEEDAEEYLAERTFWVPKEARWGHLQANAKQPTIGKLVDDAMLAIEKSNASLKGVLPTNYAREALNKTMLGELIDLISTIGMNEESDKSKDILGRVYEYFLGGFAGAEGKRGGEYFTPRSIVRVLTEMLEPYKGRVYDPCCGSGGMFVQSEKFVVEHGGRIGDIRVYGQEMNNTTWRLAKMNMAVRGIDADIKWNNEGSFHKDELADLKADFILANPPFNISDWGGDRLREDVRWKYGTPPASNANYGWLQHIIHHLAPNGTAGVVLANGSMSSNSSGEGDIRQSLVEHDLVDCMVALPGNLFYGVTIPCCLWFLAKNKNTEGFRNRKGEVLFIDARKLGTMVNRVVREFSADDTAQISDTYHAWRGEEHAIERRGEYEDVSGFCYSASLDEVKTHGYVLIPGRFVGAEDEIDDGIPFDEKFASLRDVLSEQFAKGKELED
;
A
#
# COMPACT_ATOMS: atom_id res chain seq x y z
N MET A 1 6.57 41.84 -5.98
CA MET A 1 5.28 41.20 -5.71
C MET A 1 5.25 39.90 -6.50
N ALA A 2 5.74 38.81 -5.93
CA ALA A 2 5.71 37.47 -6.53
C ALA A 2 4.38 36.82 -6.15
N LYS A 3 3.60 36.40 -7.16
CA LYS A 3 2.39 35.63 -6.95
C LYS A 3 2.77 34.22 -6.50
N GLU A 4 2.41 33.88 -5.29
CA GLU A 4 2.39 32.49 -4.81
C GLU A 4 1.54 31.63 -5.77
N GLN A 5 2.19 30.71 -6.47
CA GLN A 5 1.51 29.58 -7.09
C GLN A 5 1.07 28.63 -5.97
N LYS A 6 -0.19 28.70 -5.58
CA LYS A 6 -0.83 27.67 -4.78
C LYS A 6 -0.79 26.36 -5.57
N SER A 7 -0.05 25.39 -5.07
CA SER A 7 -0.08 24.02 -5.56
C SER A 7 -1.51 23.45 -5.38
N ASN A 8 -2.14 23.12 -6.50
CA ASN A 8 -3.53 22.69 -6.57
C ASN A 8 -3.67 21.18 -6.25
N ASN A 9 -3.15 20.73 -5.10
CA ASN A 9 -3.28 19.34 -4.62
C ASN A 9 -4.52 19.10 -3.74
N GLY A 10 -5.47 20.02 -3.72
CA GLY A 10 -6.67 19.97 -2.89
C GLY A 10 -7.99 20.18 -3.62
N ALA A 11 -8.04 19.91 -4.92
CA ALA A 11 -9.27 20.10 -5.69
C ALA A 11 -10.23 18.91 -5.48
N ASN A 12 -11.36 19.20 -4.85
CA ASN A 12 -12.59 18.40 -4.74
C ASN A 12 -12.68 17.25 -3.72
N LEU A 13 -12.10 17.35 -2.54
CA LEU A 13 -12.47 16.53 -1.37
C LEU A 13 -13.98 16.56 -1.01
N GLY A 14 -14.76 17.44 -1.64
CA GLY A 14 -16.20 17.56 -1.39
C GLY A 14 -17.05 16.49 -2.08
N PHE A 15 -16.61 15.94 -3.20
CA PHE A 15 -17.40 14.98 -3.97
C PHE A 15 -17.16 13.54 -3.49
N GLU A 16 -15.91 13.11 -3.36
CA GLU A 16 -15.54 11.80 -2.83
C GLU A 16 -16.11 11.61 -1.42
N ALA A 17 -16.05 12.64 -0.58
CA ALA A 17 -16.64 12.62 0.76
C ALA A 17 -18.17 12.50 0.73
N LYS A 18 -18.86 13.18 -0.17
CA LYS A 18 -20.32 13.06 -0.33
C LYS A 18 -20.72 11.66 -0.78
N LEU A 19 -19.97 11.10 -1.72
CA LEU A 19 -20.20 9.76 -2.23
C LEU A 19 -19.98 8.71 -1.13
N PHE A 20 -18.89 8.86 -0.36
CA PHE A 20 -18.61 8.00 0.78
C PHE A 20 -19.70 8.08 1.84
N LEU A 21 -20.17 9.29 2.18
CA LEU A 21 -21.28 9.47 3.13
C LEU A 21 -22.59 8.84 2.65
N ALA A 22 -22.86 8.86 1.34
CA ALA A 22 -24.02 8.18 0.76
C ALA A 22 -23.90 6.67 0.83
N ALA A 23 -22.69 6.13 0.57
CA ALA A 23 -22.41 4.72 0.75
C ALA A 23 -22.48 4.32 2.23
N ASP A 24 -21.98 5.16 3.14
CA ASP A 24 -22.02 4.90 4.60
C ASP A 24 -23.46 4.83 5.16
N LYS A 25 -24.44 5.43 4.51
CA LYS A 25 -25.85 5.23 4.87
C LYS A 25 -26.30 3.77 4.74
N LEU A 26 -25.72 2.99 3.83
CA LEU A 26 -25.99 1.55 3.69
C LEU A 26 -25.53 0.76 4.92
N ARG A 27 -24.58 1.29 5.70
CA ARG A 27 -24.05 0.67 6.92
C ARG A 27 -25.13 0.41 7.98
N GLY A 28 -26.19 1.20 8.02
CA GLY A 28 -27.30 1.01 8.97
C GLY A 28 -28.05 -0.33 8.82
N SER A 29 -27.89 -1.02 7.69
CA SER A 29 -28.56 -2.29 7.37
C SER A 29 -27.60 -3.45 7.10
N MET A 30 -26.27 -3.25 7.24
CA MET A 30 -25.24 -4.21 6.84
C MET A 30 -23.97 -4.05 7.66
N ASP A 31 -23.17 -5.12 7.76
CA ASP A 31 -21.85 -5.05 8.38
C ASP A 31 -20.87 -4.18 7.55
N ALA A 32 -19.90 -3.56 8.25
CA ALA A 32 -18.94 -2.65 7.64
C ALA A 32 -18.17 -3.29 6.47
N SER A 33 -17.82 -4.58 6.58
CA SER A 33 -17.16 -5.34 5.51
C SER A 33 -18.04 -5.58 4.29
N GLU A 34 -19.35 -5.63 4.44
CA GLU A 34 -20.29 -5.95 3.37
C GLU A 34 -20.67 -4.74 2.52
N TYR A 35 -20.99 -3.58 3.15
CA TYR A 35 -21.44 -2.41 2.40
C TYR A 35 -20.31 -1.83 1.51
N LYS A 36 -19.04 -1.97 1.92
CA LYS A 36 -17.90 -1.54 1.09
C LYS A 36 -17.86 -2.26 -0.26
N HIS A 37 -18.17 -3.57 -0.29
CA HIS A 37 -18.21 -4.33 -1.54
C HIS A 37 -19.34 -3.91 -2.44
N VAL A 38 -20.51 -3.59 -1.85
CA VAL A 38 -21.65 -3.04 -2.58
C VAL A 38 -21.27 -1.71 -3.23
N ALA A 39 -20.69 -0.80 -2.47
CA ALA A 39 -20.32 0.53 -2.97
C ALA A 39 -19.20 0.46 -4.02
N LEU A 40 -18.11 -0.26 -3.71
CA LEU A 40 -16.97 -0.41 -4.63
C LEU A 40 -17.34 -1.17 -5.90
N GLY A 41 -18.22 -2.16 -5.81
CA GLY A 41 -18.73 -2.86 -6.99
C GLY A 41 -19.53 -1.94 -7.91
N LEU A 42 -20.36 -1.05 -7.39
CA LEU A 42 -21.09 -0.05 -8.20
C LEU A 42 -20.13 0.97 -8.85
N VAL A 43 -19.13 1.45 -8.10
CA VAL A 43 -18.11 2.35 -8.65
C VAL A 43 -17.33 1.67 -9.78
N PHE A 44 -16.98 0.39 -9.58
CA PHE A 44 -16.34 -0.41 -10.61
C PHE A 44 -17.21 -0.57 -11.86
N LEU A 45 -18.49 -0.91 -11.68
CA LEU A 45 -19.44 -1.08 -12.78
C LEU A 45 -19.62 0.22 -13.58
N LYS A 46 -19.72 1.35 -12.90
CA LYS A 46 -19.74 2.68 -13.55
C LYS A 46 -18.48 2.90 -14.37
N TYR A 47 -17.30 2.63 -13.78
CA TYR A 47 -16.02 2.80 -14.44
C TYR A 47 -15.91 2.00 -15.75
N ILE A 48 -16.19 0.69 -15.70
CA ILE A 48 -16.09 -0.16 -16.89
C ILE A 48 -17.14 0.21 -17.95
N SER A 49 -18.35 0.63 -17.52
CA SER A 49 -19.39 1.09 -18.43
C SER A 49 -19.03 2.41 -19.13
N ASP A 50 -18.38 3.34 -18.43
CA ASP A 50 -17.91 4.60 -19.01
C ASP A 50 -16.73 4.36 -19.98
N ALA A 51 -15.78 3.52 -19.59
CA ALA A 51 -14.69 3.11 -20.47
C ALA A 51 -15.21 2.43 -21.75
N PHE A 52 -16.19 1.54 -21.60
CA PHE A 52 -16.88 0.92 -22.72
C PHE A 52 -17.55 1.96 -23.63
N ASN A 53 -18.32 2.88 -23.08
CA ASN A 53 -19.02 3.92 -23.85
C ASN A 53 -18.04 4.80 -24.66
N THR A 54 -16.87 5.11 -24.09
CA THR A 54 -15.83 5.88 -24.79
C THR A 54 -15.35 5.17 -26.07
N VAL A 55 -15.13 3.84 -25.98
CA VAL A 55 -14.72 3.04 -27.14
C VAL A 55 -15.91 2.85 -28.10
N PHE A 56 -17.10 2.61 -27.57
CA PHE A 56 -18.33 2.49 -28.37
C PHE A 56 -18.59 3.71 -29.25
N GLU A 57 -18.46 4.94 -28.71
CA GLU A 57 -18.62 6.18 -29.47
C GLU A 57 -17.55 6.35 -30.56
N LYS A 58 -16.31 5.91 -30.31
CA LYS A 58 -15.23 5.90 -31.30
C LYS A 58 -15.57 4.94 -32.46
N LEU A 59 -15.99 3.69 -32.13
CA LEU A 59 -16.32 2.66 -33.12
C LEU A 59 -17.52 3.08 -33.96
N GLN A 60 -18.55 3.71 -33.37
CA GLN A 60 -19.69 4.26 -34.10
C GLN A 60 -19.30 5.36 -35.09
N ALA A 61 -18.22 6.09 -34.86
CA ALA A 61 -17.73 7.10 -35.74
C ALA A 61 -16.85 6.55 -36.89
N ASP A 62 -16.44 5.28 -36.81
CA ASP A 62 -15.64 4.61 -37.84
C ASP A 62 -16.52 3.73 -38.70
N GLU A 63 -16.60 4.05 -40.00
CA GLU A 63 -17.42 3.33 -41.00
C GLU A 63 -16.99 1.84 -41.20
N PHE A 64 -15.79 1.48 -40.75
CA PHE A 64 -15.22 0.13 -40.96
C PHE A 64 -15.22 -0.71 -39.69
N ALA A 65 -15.59 -0.16 -38.53
CA ALA A 65 -15.63 -0.84 -37.26
C ALA A 65 -17.03 -1.39 -36.93
N ASP A 66 -17.08 -2.46 -36.11
CA ASP A 66 -18.33 -3.00 -35.55
C ASP A 66 -18.38 -2.70 -34.05
N GLU A 67 -19.21 -1.75 -33.65
CA GLU A 67 -19.36 -1.34 -32.24
C GLU A 67 -19.98 -2.42 -31.35
N GLU A 68 -20.46 -3.52 -31.91
CA GLU A 68 -20.98 -4.67 -31.14
C GLU A 68 -20.00 -5.88 -31.19
N ASP A 69 -18.81 -5.73 -31.77
CA ASP A 69 -17.76 -6.75 -31.73
C ASP A 69 -16.91 -6.62 -30.46
N ALA A 70 -16.96 -7.64 -29.61
CA ALA A 70 -16.21 -7.69 -28.35
C ALA A 70 -14.68 -7.66 -28.55
N GLU A 71 -14.15 -8.12 -29.68
CA GLU A 71 -12.71 -8.16 -29.96
C GLU A 71 -12.13 -6.77 -30.16
N GLU A 72 -12.89 -5.81 -30.68
CA GLU A 72 -12.49 -4.40 -30.82
C GLU A 72 -12.20 -3.78 -29.43
N TYR A 73 -12.99 -4.10 -28.42
CA TYR A 73 -12.79 -3.60 -27.05
C TYR A 73 -11.59 -4.26 -26.37
N LEU A 74 -11.34 -5.54 -26.64
CA LEU A 74 -10.14 -6.21 -26.13
C LEU A 74 -8.86 -5.62 -26.70
N ALA A 75 -8.85 -5.22 -27.97
CA ALA A 75 -7.73 -4.53 -28.61
C ALA A 75 -7.41 -3.18 -27.92
N GLU A 76 -8.45 -2.47 -27.47
CA GLU A 76 -8.34 -1.21 -26.71
C GLU A 76 -8.18 -1.46 -25.18
N ARG A 77 -7.93 -2.69 -24.73
CA ARG A 77 -7.83 -3.08 -23.31
C ARG A 77 -9.05 -2.67 -22.49
N THR A 78 -10.23 -2.69 -23.11
CA THR A 78 -11.50 -2.31 -22.49
C THR A 78 -12.36 -3.56 -22.30
N PHE A 79 -13.07 -3.66 -21.19
CA PHE A 79 -13.99 -4.75 -20.93
C PHE A 79 -15.24 -4.62 -21.80
N TRP A 80 -15.68 -5.76 -22.35
CA TRP A 80 -16.98 -5.83 -23.00
C TRP A 80 -18.11 -5.67 -21.98
N VAL A 81 -19.05 -4.76 -22.24
CA VAL A 81 -20.21 -4.54 -21.37
C VAL A 81 -21.50 -4.87 -22.16
N PRO A 82 -22.17 -6.00 -21.88
CA PRO A 82 -23.47 -6.35 -22.47
C PRO A 82 -24.52 -5.26 -22.28
N LYS A 83 -25.47 -5.14 -23.18
CA LYS A 83 -26.50 -4.05 -23.19
C LYS A 83 -27.26 -3.93 -21.89
N GLU A 84 -27.63 -5.07 -21.26
CA GLU A 84 -28.33 -5.15 -19.99
C GLU A 84 -27.46 -4.74 -18.80
N ALA A 85 -26.13 -4.73 -18.96
CA ALA A 85 -25.18 -4.38 -17.91
C ALA A 85 -24.66 -2.93 -18.04
N ARG A 86 -24.98 -2.22 -19.11
CA ARG A 86 -24.55 -0.83 -19.31
C ARG A 86 -25.14 0.09 -18.24
N TRP A 87 -24.35 1.01 -17.74
CA TRP A 87 -24.74 1.87 -16.62
C TRP A 87 -26.05 2.64 -16.86
N GLY A 88 -26.27 3.14 -18.09
CA GLY A 88 -27.51 3.83 -18.46
C GLY A 88 -28.76 2.98 -18.26
N HIS A 89 -28.69 1.66 -18.49
CA HIS A 89 -29.80 0.73 -18.24
C HIS A 89 -30.10 0.63 -16.73
N LEU A 90 -29.07 0.49 -15.89
CA LEU A 90 -29.21 0.42 -14.45
C LEU A 90 -29.74 1.73 -13.86
N GLN A 91 -29.23 2.86 -14.31
CA GLN A 91 -29.70 4.18 -13.91
C GLN A 91 -31.18 4.43 -14.23
N ALA A 92 -31.60 4.07 -15.45
CA ALA A 92 -33.01 4.18 -15.85
C ALA A 92 -33.96 3.35 -14.95
N ASN A 93 -33.46 2.28 -14.35
CA ASN A 93 -34.21 1.38 -13.47
C ASN A 93 -33.88 1.53 -11.97
N ALA A 94 -33.10 2.55 -11.59
CA ALA A 94 -32.59 2.72 -10.21
C ALA A 94 -33.68 2.79 -9.14
N LYS A 95 -34.87 3.29 -9.49
CA LYS A 95 -36.03 3.45 -8.57
C LYS A 95 -36.93 2.21 -8.48
N GLN A 96 -36.64 1.15 -9.24
CA GLN A 96 -37.47 -0.06 -9.22
C GLN A 96 -37.10 -0.94 -8.01
N PRO A 97 -38.07 -1.64 -7.41
CA PRO A 97 -37.80 -2.59 -6.33
C PRO A 97 -36.88 -3.75 -6.74
N THR A 98 -36.78 -4.03 -8.04
CA THR A 98 -35.95 -5.08 -8.65
C THR A 98 -34.52 -4.64 -8.92
N ILE A 99 -34.13 -3.40 -8.61
CA ILE A 99 -32.80 -2.84 -8.92
C ILE A 99 -31.65 -3.72 -8.42
N GLY A 100 -31.76 -4.30 -7.22
CA GLY A 100 -30.75 -5.21 -6.71
C GLY A 100 -30.52 -6.43 -7.60
N LYS A 101 -31.60 -7.02 -8.13
CA LYS A 101 -31.50 -8.14 -9.07
C LYS A 101 -30.91 -7.71 -10.40
N LEU A 102 -31.28 -6.55 -10.91
CA LEU A 102 -30.70 -6.00 -12.15
C LEU A 102 -29.20 -5.78 -12.04
N VAL A 103 -28.71 -5.30 -10.89
CA VAL A 103 -27.27 -5.15 -10.66
C VAL A 103 -26.56 -6.51 -10.59
N ASP A 104 -27.13 -7.51 -9.88
CA ASP A 104 -26.58 -8.87 -9.83
C ASP A 104 -26.51 -9.50 -11.23
N ASP A 105 -27.59 -9.39 -12.01
CA ASP A 105 -27.66 -9.90 -13.39
C ASP A 105 -26.61 -9.20 -14.29
N ALA A 106 -26.40 -7.89 -14.14
CA ALA A 106 -25.39 -7.12 -14.85
C ALA A 106 -23.96 -7.57 -14.51
N MET A 107 -23.66 -7.76 -13.22
CA MET A 107 -22.35 -8.28 -12.78
C MET A 107 -22.05 -9.65 -13.36
N LEU A 108 -23.03 -10.55 -13.33
CA LEU A 108 -22.91 -11.91 -13.92
C LEU A 108 -22.73 -11.87 -15.44
N ALA A 109 -23.43 -10.98 -16.15
CA ALA A 109 -23.29 -10.83 -17.59
C ALA A 109 -21.88 -10.34 -17.98
N ILE A 110 -21.33 -9.40 -17.22
CA ILE A 110 -19.96 -8.90 -17.40
C ILE A 110 -18.93 -10.00 -17.15
N GLU A 111 -19.05 -10.75 -16.05
CA GLU A 111 -18.14 -11.88 -15.75
C GLU A 111 -18.16 -12.95 -16.84
N LYS A 112 -19.35 -13.24 -17.38
CA LYS A 112 -19.51 -14.23 -18.47
C LYS A 112 -18.79 -13.79 -19.73
N SER A 113 -18.78 -12.50 -20.01
CA SER A 113 -18.19 -11.92 -21.23
C SER A 113 -16.69 -11.62 -21.09
N ASN A 114 -16.16 -11.58 -19.86
CA ASN A 114 -14.77 -11.20 -19.58
C ASN A 114 -14.10 -12.25 -18.66
N ALA A 115 -13.30 -13.15 -19.23
CA ALA A 115 -12.69 -14.26 -18.51
C ALA A 115 -11.82 -13.82 -17.31
N SER A 116 -11.15 -12.68 -17.41
CA SER A 116 -10.30 -12.11 -16.33
C SER A 116 -11.09 -11.64 -15.10
N LEU A 117 -12.41 -11.39 -15.26
CA LEU A 117 -13.29 -10.96 -14.17
C LEU A 117 -14.10 -12.11 -13.57
N LYS A 118 -13.93 -13.34 -14.03
CA LYS A 118 -14.71 -14.50 -13.57
C LYS A 118 -14.57 -14.71 -12.05
N GLY A 119 -15.70 -14.67 -11.33
CA GLY A 119 -15.79 -14.85 -9.88
C GLY A 119 -15.26 -13.63 -9.07
N VAL A 120 -15.04 -12.50 -9.72
CA VAL A 120 -14.48 -11.28 -9.10
C VAL A 120 -15.58 -10.34 -8.62
N LEU A 121 -16.64 -10.16 -9.41
CA LEU A 121 -17.64 -9.14 -9.16
C LEU A 121 -18.61 -9.52 -8.03
N PRO A 122 -19.04 -8.58 -7.18
CA PRO A 122 -20.01 -8.88 -6.13
C PRO A 122 -21.40 -9.09 -6.72
N THR A 123 -22.09 -10.16 -6.29
CA THR A 123 -23.44 -10.54 -6.73
C THR A 123 -24.37 -10.76 -5.54
N ASN A 124 -24.51 -9.74 -4.70
CA ASN A 124 -25.30 -9.80 -3.48
C ASN A 124 -26.21 -8.57 -3.29
N TYR A 125 -26.56 -7.91 -4.40
CA TYR A 125 -27.41 -6.71 -4.40
C TYR A 125 -28.89 -7.02 -4.26
N ALA A 126 -29.34 -8.23 -4.65
CA ALA A 126 -30.74 -8.66 -4.55
C ALA A 126 -31.18 -8.98 -3.12
N ARG A 127 -30.24 -9.22 -2.18
CA ARG A 127 -30.53 -9.63 -0.81
C ARG A 127 -31.51 -8.69 -0.09
N GLU A 128 -32.35 -9.22 0.79
CA GLU A 128 -33.38 -8.46 1.51
C GLU A 128 -32.81 -7.40 2.46
N ALA A 129 -31.67 -7.70 3.09
CA ALA A 129 -30.99 -6.78 4.00
C ALA A 129 -30.54 -5.46 3.34
N LEU A 130 -30.36 -5.44 2.00
CA LEU A 130 -29.97 -4.23 1.28
C LEU A 130 -31.20 -3.41 0.92
N ASN A 131 -31.29 -2.19 1.45
CA ASN A 131 -32.37 -1.26 1.13
C ASN A 131 -32.31 -0.80 -0.33
N LYS A 132 -33.34 -1.16 -1.12
CA LYS A 132 -33.36 -0.91 -2.57
C LYS A 132 -33.52 0.58 -2.91
N THR A 133 -34.16 1.36 -2.06
CA THR A 133 -34.27 2.81 -2.24
C THR A 133 -32.90 3.47 -2.07
N MET A 134 -32.16 3.12 -1.00
CA MET A 134 -30.78 3.63 -0.79
C MET A 134 -29.83 3.17 -1.88
N LEU A 135 -29.98 1.95 -2.39
CA LEU A 135 -29.20 1.45 -3.53
C LEU A 135 -29.45 2.30 -4.77
N GLY A 136 -30.73 2.62 -5.06
CA GLY A 136 -31.09 3.50 -6.18
C GLY A 136 -30.54 4.92 -6.03
N GLU A 137 -30.63 5.51 -4.82
CA GLU A 137 -30.03 6.82 -4.54
C GLU A 137 -28.51 6.82 -4.73
N LEU A 138 -27.83 5.73 -4.36
CA LEU A 138 -26.39 5.60 -4.56
C LEU A 138 -26.04 5.49 -6.07
N ILE A 139 -26.82 4.74 -6.85
CA ILE A 139 -26.67 4.65 -8.31
C ILE A 139 -26.86 6.05 -8.94
N ASP A 140 -27.91 6.77 -8.56
CA ASP A 140 -28.15 8.14 -9.05
C ASP A 140 -26.99 9.07 -8.70
N LEU A 141 -26.45 9.00 -7.49
CA LEU A 141 -25.31 9.82 -7.09
C LEU A 141 -24.03 9.47 -7.85
N ILE A 142 -23.73 8.17 -8.02
CA ILE A 142 -22.58 7.70 -8.80
C ILE A 142 -22.73 8.15 -10.28
N SER A 143 -23.96 8.22 -10.81
CA SER A 143 -24.23 8.69 -12.17
C SER A 143 -23.84 10.15 -12.39
N THR A 144 -23.72 10.96 -11.34
CA THR A 144 -23.25 12.35 -11.47
C THR A 144 -21.75 12.48 -11.67
N ILE A 145 -20.98 11.38 -11.56
CA ILE A 145 -19.54 11.35 -11.81
C ILE A 145 -19.32 11.38 -13.34
N GLY A 146 -18.46 12.25 -13.81
CA GLY A 146 -18.01 12.26 -15.21
C GLY A 146 -18.91 13.00 -16.19
N MET A 147 -20.09 13.50 -15.82
CA MET A 147 -21.00 14.19 -16.75
C MET A 147 -20.48 15.51 -17.34
N ASN A 148 -19.37 16.05 -16.82
CA ASN A 148 -18.85 17.37 -17.22
C ASN A 148 -17.37 17.36 -17.61
N GLU A 149 -16.71 16.20 -17.79
CA GLU A 149 -15.26 16.13 -18.03
C GLU A 149 -14.91 15.22 -19.22
N GLU A 150 -13.81 15.54 -19.92
CA GLU A 150 -13.23 14.70 -20.97
C GLU A 150 -12.95 13.26 -20.45
N SER A 151 -13.09 12.26 -21.30
CA SER A 151 -13.08 10.83 -20.94
C SER A 151 -11.88 10.35 -20.10
N ASP A 152 -10.69 10.92 -20.32
CA ASP A 152 -9.49 10.54 -19.57
C ASP A 152 -9.49 11.08 -18.13
N LYS A 153 -10.11 12.25 -17.90
CA LYS A 153 -10.28 12.79 -16.56
C LYS A 153 -11.31 12.03 -15.73
N SER A 154 -12.35 11.49 -16.37
CA SER A 154 -13.37 10.69 -15.67
C SER A 154 -12.80 9.36 -15.15
N LYS A 155 -11.90 8.72 -15.91
CA LYS A 155 -11.19 7.50 -15.47
C LYS A 155 -10.32 7.76 -14.24
N ASP A 156 -9.56 8.87 -14.22
CA ASP A 156 -8.74 9.25 -13.07
C ASP A 156 -9.59 9.57 -11.83
N ILE A 157 -10.74 10.23 -12.02
CA ILE A 157 -11.67 10.53 -10.92
C ILE A 157 -12.22 9.25 -10.30
N LEU A 158 -12.69 8.28 -11.08
CA LEU A 158 -13.23 7.02 -10.57
C LEU A 158 -12.13 6.17 -9.87
N GLY A 159 -10.90 6.18 -10.40
CA GLY A 159 -9.75 5.58 -9.73
C GLY A 159 -9.46 6.22 -8.36
N ARG A 160 -9.53 7.56 -8.26
CA ARG A 160 -9.38 8.29 -6.99
C ARG A 160 -10.53 8.01 -6.02
N VAL A 161 -11.77 7.95 -6.52
CA VAL A 161 -12.94 7.57 -5.70
C VAL A 161 -12.75 6.17 -5.13
N TYR A 162 -12.27 5.22 -5.95
CA TYR A 162 -12.01 3.86 -5.50
C TYR A 162 -10.97 3.82 -4.37
N GLU A 163 -9.85 4.55 -4.51
CA GLU A 163 -8.82 4.69 -3.46
C GLU A 163 -9.38 5.36 -2.19
N TYR A 164 -10.15 6.44 -2.36
CA TYR A 164 -10.76 7.14 -1.24
C TYR A 164 -11.68 6.22 -0.42
N PHE A 165 -12.48 5.41 -1.12
CA PHE A 165 -13.36 4.44 -0.47
C PHE A 165 -12.57 3.36 0.27
N LEU A 166 -11.52 2.81 -0.35
CA LEU A 166 -10.65 1.82 0.31
C LEU A 166 -10.04 2.39 1.60
N GLY A 167 -9.50 3.60 1.54
CA GLY A 167 -8.93 4.29 2.71
C GLY A 167 -9.97 4.62 3.78
N GLY A 168 -11.13 5.11 3.38
CA GLY A 168 -12.24 5.44 4.28
C GLY A 168 -12.79 4.21 5.02
N PHE A 169 -12.92 3.09 4.32
CA PHE A 169 -13.34 1.82 4.92
C PHE A 169 -12.31 1.24 5.87
N ALA A 170 -11.01 1.35 5.56
CA ALA A 170 -9.94 0.94 6.47
C ALA A 170 -10.00 1.72 7.80
N GLY A 171 -10.26 3.03 7.74
CA GLY A 171 -10.46 3.88 8.92
C GLY A 171 -11.71 3.53 9.73
N ALA A 172 -12.80 3.12 9.09
CA ALA A 172 -14.09 2.80 9.73
C ALA A 172 -14.13 1.41 10.37
N GLU A 173 -13.33 0.45 9.91
CA GLU A 173 -13.25 -0.92 10.46
C GLU A 173 -12.50 -0.99 11.80
N GLY A 174 -11.90 0.11 12.25
CA GLY A 174 -11.22 0.23 13.53
C GLY A 174 -9.92 -0.58 13.63
N LYS A 175 -9.52 -1.00 14.86
CA LYS A 175 -8.21 -1.63 15.13
C LYS A 175 -7.91 -2.90 14.32
N ARG A 176 -8.90 -3.59 13.78
CA ARG A 176 -8.71 -4.81 12.96
C ARG A 176 -8.68 -4.53 11.45
N GLY A 177 -9.32 -3.48 10.97
CA GLY A 177 -9.37 -3.14 9.54
C GLY A 177 -8.21 -2.26 9.08
N GLY A 178 -7.71 -1.39 9.96
CA GLY A 178 -6.59 -0.49 9.67
C GLY A 178 -5.24 -1.20 9.49
N GLU A 179 -5.08 -2.41 10.01
CA GLU A 179 -3.87 -3.23 9.87
C GLU A 179 -3.70 -3.81 8.45
N TYR A 180 -4.78 -3.94 7.68
CA TYR A 180 -4.78 -4.52 6.34
C TYR A 180 -4.63 -3.50 5.20
N PHE A 181 -4.66 -2.22 5.50
CA PHE A 181 -4.48 -1.16 4.51
C PHE A 181 -3.17 -0.41 4.75
N THR A 182 -2.22 -0.58 3.84
CA THR A 182 -0.94 0.13 3.94
C THR A 182 -1.12 1.59 3.54
N PRO A 183 -0.79 2.55 4.42
CA PRO A 183 -0.89 3.97 4.12
C PRO A 183 -0.05 4.36 2.89
N ARG A 184 -0.61 5.23 2.06
CA ARG A 184 0.02 5.67 0.82
C ARG A 184 1.45 6.19 0.99
N SER A 185 1.71 6.92 2.09
CA SER A 185 3.04 7.44 2.39
C SER A 185 4.08 6.34 2.62
N ILE A 186 3.71 5.24 3.29
CA ILE A 186 4.60 4.09 3.50
C ILE A 186 4.85 3.35 2.17
N VAL A 187 3.78 3.11 1.40
CA VAL A 187 3.91 2.44 0.10
C VAL A 187 4.80 3.24 -0.83
N ARG A 188 4.66 4.58 -0.81
CA ARG A 188 5.51 5.46 -1.60
C ARG A 188 6.98 5.37 -1.20
N VAL A 189 7.30 5.39 0.10
CA VAL A 189 8.69 5.19 0.56
C VAL A 189 9.25 3.85 0.06
N LEU A 190 8.49 2.75 0.21
CA LEU A 190 8.90 1.44 -0.29
C LEU A 190 9.19 1.46 -1.79
N THR A 191 8.28 2.05 -2.57
CA THR A 191 8.37 2.10 -4.03
C THR A 191 9.53 2.97 -4.49
N GLU A 192 9.69 4.16 -3.90
CA GLU A 192 10.80 5.08 -4.20
C GLU A 192 12.17 4.49 -3.81
N MET A 193 12.25 3.68 -2.75
CA MET A 193 13.51 3.01 -2.36
C MET A 193 13.82 1.78 -3.20
N LEU A 194 12.83 1.06 -3.72
CA LEU A 194 13.06 -0.14 -4.53
C LEU A 194 13.15 0.15 -6.03
N GLU A 195 12.54 1.23 -6.50
CA GLU A 195 12.52 1.66 -7.90
C GLU A 195 12.19 0.52 -8.89
N PRO A 196 10.99 -0.07 -8.84
CA PRO A 196 10.64 -1.20 -9.70
C PRO A 196 10.34 -0.75 -11.13
N TYR A 197 11.35 -0.35 -11.89
CA TYR A 197 11.20 0.12 -13.28
C TYR A 197 10.78 -0.98 -14.25
N LYS A 198 11.28 -2.20 -14.06
CA LYS A 198 11.01 -3.35 -14.94
C LYS A 198 11.17 -4.66 -14.18
N GLY A 199 10.42 -5.67 -14.59
CA GLY A 199 10.58 -7.02 -14.04
C GLY A 199 9.35 -7.51 -13.29
N ARG A 200 9.55 -8.48 -12.41
CA ARG A 200 8.47 -9.13 -11.64
C ARG A 200 8.37 -8.50 -10.26
N VAL A 201 7.21 -7.93 -9.99
CA VAL A 201 6.84 -7.37 -8.68
C VAL A 201 5.89 -8.34 -7.98
N TYR A 202 6.20 -8.73 -6.75
CA TYR A 202 5.43 -9.70 -5.99
C TYR A 202 5.04 -9.18 -4.61
N ASP A 203 3.84 -9.53 -4.18
CA ASP A 203 3.36 -9.34 -2.80
C ASP A 203 2.64 -10.62 -2.33
N PRO A 204 3.20 -11.37 -1.35
CA PRO A 204 2.62 -12.61 -0.85
C PRO A 204 1.37 -12.42 0.02
N CYS A 205 1.00 -11.19 0.35
CA CYS A 205 -0.14 -10.83 1.20
C CYS A 205 -0.77 -9.51 0.73
N CYS A 206 -1.08 -9.44 -0.58
CA CYS A 206 -1.26 -8.20 -1.34
C CYS A 206 -2.46 -7.33 -0.91
N GLY A 207 -3.33 -7.84 -0.05
CA GLY A 207 -4.49 -7.07 0.38
C GLY A 207 -5.33 -6.62 -0.82
N SER A 208 -5.67 -5.33 -0.86
CA SER A 208 -6.39 -4.70 -1.98
C SER A 208 -5.49 -4.30 -3.18
N GLY A 209 -4.22 -4.69 -3.18
CA GLY A 209 -3.28 -4.41 -4.27
C GLY A 209 -2.66 -3.01 -4.25
N GLY A 210 -2.65 -2.34 -3.10
CA GLY A 210 -2.12 -0.98 -2.98
C GLY A 210 -0.64 -0.84 -3.37
N MET A 211 0.19 -1.85 -3.06
CA MET A 211 1.61 -1.88 -3.46
C MET A 211 1.76 -1.88 -4.99
N PHE A 212 0.95 -2.66 -5.68
CA PHE A 212 1.00 -2.77 -7.15
C PHE A 212 0.60 -1.46 -7.84
N VAL A 213 -0.45 -0.81 -7.33
CA VAL A 213 -0.91 0.49 -7.86
C VAL A 213 0.19 1.54 -7.76
N GLN A 214 0.89 1.61 -6.64
CA GLN A 214 1.97 2.58 -6.47
C GLN A 214 3.20 2.21 -7.31
N SER A 215 3.49 0.92 -7.48
CA SER A 215 4.60 0.47 -8.34
C SER A 215 4.35 0.84 -9.81
N GLU A 216 3.14 0.59 -10.34
CA GLU A 216 2.80 1.01 -11.70
C GLU A 216 2.79 2.54 -11.86
N LYS A 217 2.28 3.24 -10.84
CA LYS A 217 2.31 4.71 -10.83
C LYS A 217 3.74 5.25 -10.86
N PHE A 218 4.64 4.66 -10.09
CA PHE A 218 6.06 4.99 -10.09
C PHE A 218 6.65 4.83 -11.50
N VAL A 219 6.40 3.69 -12.15
CA VAL A 219 6.87 3.43 -13.53
C VAL A 219 6.41 4.53 -14.49
N VAL A 220 5.13 4.90 -14.45
CA VAL A 220 4.55 5.93 -15.33
C VAL A 220 5.12 7.32 -15.02
N GLU A 221 5.26 7.69 -13.74
CA GLU A 221 5.82 8.98 -13.32
C GLU A 221 7.29 9.15 -13.72
N HIS A 222 8.02 8.04 -13.92
CA HIS A 222 9.42 8.03 -14.38
C HIS A 222 9.58 7.70 -15.88
N GLY A 223 8.54 7.91 -16.67
CA GLY A 223 8.57 7.80 -18.13
C GLY A 223 8.49 6.38 -18.69
N GLY A 224 8.21 5.38 -17.85
CA GLY A 224 7.90 4.02 -18.27
C GLY A 224 6.44 3.87 -18.73
N ARG A 225 6.04 2.65 -19.07
CA ARG A 225 4.69 2.32 -19.55
C ARG A 225 4.01 1.33 -18.61
N ILE A 226 2.68 1.41 -18.53
CA ILE A 226 1.87 0.37 -17.88
C ILE A 226 2.19 -0.97 -18.54
N GLY A 227 2.61 -1.95 -17.70
CA GLY A 227 3.02 -3.28 -18.15
C GLY A 227 4.54 -3.46 -18.31
N ASP A 228 5.37 -2.45 -18.03
CA ASP A 228 6.82 -2.62 -17.92
C ASP A 228 7.19 -3.52 -16.74
N ILE A 229 6.36 -3.54 -15.69
CA ILE A 229 6.41 -4.52 -14.61
C ILE A 229 5.34 -5.59 -14.79
N ARG A 230 5.61 -6.81 -14.28
CA ARG A 230 4.64 -7.90 -14.18
C ARG A 230 4.29 -8.13 -12.72
N VAL A 231 3.02 -8.00 -12.42
CA VAL A 231 2.50 -8.03 -11.06
C VAL A 231 2.01 -9.41 -10.67
N TYR A 232 2.48 -9.90 -9.55
CA TYR A 232 2.09 -11.17 -8.96
C TYR A 232 1.68 -10.96 -7.51
N GLY A 233 0.62 -11.61 -7.08
CA GLY A 233 0.14 -11.48 -5.72
C GLY A 233 -0.54 -12.73 -5.20
N GLN A 234 -0.63 -12.84 -3.88
CA GLN A 234 -1.46 -13.82 -3.22
C GLN A 234 -2.23 -13.17 -2.08
N GLU A 235 -3.50 -13.53 -1.93
CA GLU A 235 -4.37 -13.06 -0.86
C GLU A 235 -5.20 -14.22 -0.29
N MET A 236 -5.29 -14.30 1.03
CA MET A 236 -6.03 -15.36 1.71
C MET A 236 -7.53 -15.07 1.81
N ASN A 237 -7.90 -13.80 1.97
CA ASN A 237 -9.28 -13.39 2.07
C ASN A 237 -9.91 -13.22 0.69
N ASN A 238 -10.92 -14.06 0.37
CA ASN A 238 -11.61 -14.03 -0.93
C ASN A 238 -12.16 -12.65 -1.28
N THR A 239 -12.72 -11.98 -0.31
CA THR A 239 -13.35 -10.67 -0.48
C THR A 239 -12.31 -9.61 -0.79
N THR A 240 -11.19 -9.62 -0.09
CA THR A 240 -10.05 -8.71 -0.33
C THR A 240 -9.37 -9.01 -1.67
N TRP A 241 -9.25 -10.29 -2.05
CA TRP A 241 -8.77 -10.69 -3.38
C TRP A 241 -9.64 -10.12 -4.51
N ARG A 242 -10.98 -10.18 -4.37
CA ARG A 242 -11.89 -9.55 -5.34
C ARG A 242 -11.65 -8.05 -5.45
N LEU A 243 -11.46 -7.36 -4.32
CA LEU A 243 -11.11 -5.94 -4.32
C LEU A 243 -9.79 -5.67 -5.04
N ALA A 244 -8.76 -6.49 -4.81
CA ALA A 244 -7.49 -6.37 -5.52
C ALA A 244 -7.67 -6.54 -7.04
N LYS A 245 -8.39 -7.57 -7.47
CA LYS A 245 -8.68 -7.82 -8.90
C LYS A 245 -9.43 -6.64 -9.53
N MET A 246 -10.46 -6.11 -8.89
CA MET A 246 -11.17 -4.92 -9.37
C MET A 246 -10.26 -3.69 -9.38
N ASN A 247 -9.42 -3.50 -8.37
CA ASN A 247 -8.48 -2.40 -8.27
C ASN A 247 -7.46 -2.40 -9.42
N MET A 248 -6.92 -3.57 -9.77
CA MET A 248 -6.03 -3.71 -10.94
C MET A 248 -6.78 -3.44 -12.24
N ALA A 249 -7.99 -3.99 -12.38
CA ALA A 249 -8.81 -3.83 -13.58
C ALA A 249 -9.17 -2.37 -13.89
N VAL A 250 -9.53 -1.58 -12.86
CA VAL A 250 -9.81 -0.13 -12.98
C VAL A 250 -8.59 0.64 -13.53
N ARG A 251 -7.38 0.15 -13.33
CA ARG A 251 -6.14 0.83 -13.75
C ARG A 251 -5.49 0.21 -14.98
N GLY A 252 -6.11 -0.82 -15.55
CA GLY A 252 -5.56 -1.55 -16.70
C GLY A 252 -4.26 -2.28 -16.37
N ILE A 253 -4.04 -2.60 -15.09
CA ILE A 253 -2.87 -3.34 -14.62
C ILE A 253 -3.13 -4.83 -14.78
N ASP A 254 -2.32 -5.50 -15.62
CA ASP A 254 -2.34 -6.95 -15.73
C ASP A 254 -1.64 -7.58 -14.53
N ALA A 255 -2.41 -8.32 -13.72
CA ALA A 255 -1.93 -8.86 -12.45
C ALA A 255 -2.37 -10.32 -12.26
N ASP A 256 -1.40 -11.20 -12.01
CA ASP A 256 -1.66 -12.58 -11.61
C ASP A 256 -1.80 -12.68 -10.09
N ILE A 257 -3.00 -12.41 -9.59
CA ILE A 257 -3.31 -12.49 -8.16
C ILE A 257 -4.06 -13.79 -7.87
N LYS A 258 -3.43 -14.65 -7.07
CA LYS A 258 -3.98 -15.93 -6.62
C LYS A 258 -4.76 -15.77 -5.32
N TRP A 259 -5.72 -16.65 -5.11
CA TRP A 259 -6.49 -16.75 -3.89
C TRP A 259 -6.61 -18.20 -3.43
N ASN A 260 -6.41 -18.40 -2.14
CA ASN A 260 -6.84 -19.59 -1.44
C ASN A 260 -7.05 -19.28 0.05
N ASN A 261 -7.82 -20.08 0.75
CA ASN A 261 -8.17 -19.89 2.16
C ASN A 261 -7.11 -20.42 3.15
N GLU A 262 -6.01 -20.98 2.67
CA GLU A 262 -4.92 -21.52 3.50
C GLU A 262 -3.77 -20.50 3.64
N GLY A 263 -3.73 -19.49 2.78
CA GLY A 263 -2.70 -18.44 2.75
C GLY A 263 -1.36 -18.92 2.20
N SER A 264 -0.44 -17.97 2.04
CA SER A 264 0.86 -18.14 1.37
C SER A 264 1.81 -19.09 2.08
N PHE A 265 1.65 -19.30 3.39
CA PHE A 265 2.48 -20.26 4.13
C PHE A 265 2.11 -21.71 3.83
N HIS A 266 0.82 -22.04 3.85
CA HIS A 266 0.33 -23.42 3.75
C HIS A 266 0.02 -23.85 2.35
N LYS A 267 -0.32 -22.91 1.48
CA LYS A 267 -0.58 -23.14 0.06
C LYS A 267 -0.06 -21.99 -0.78
N ASP A 268 1.20 -22.10 -1.15
CA ASP A 268 1.87 -21.16 -2.03
C ASP A 268 1.49 -21.45 -3.48
N GLU A 269 0.60 -20.64 -4.04
CA GLU A 269 0.12 -20.80 -5.43
C GLU A 269 1.16 -20.30 -6.45
N LEU A 270 2.23 -19.65 -6.00
CA LEU A 270 3.28 -19.09 -6.82
C LEU A 270 4.68 -19.63 -6.42
N ALA A 271 4.77 -20.86 -5.93
CA ALA A 271 5.95 -21.47 -5.34
C ALA A 271 7.23 -21.37 -6.21
N ASP A 272 7.10 -21.43 -7.53
CA ASP A 272 8.22 -21.33 -8.48
C ASP A 272 8.60 -19.88 -8.83
N LEU A 273 7.80 -18.90 -8.42
CA LEU A 273 8.06 -17.50 -8.72
C LEU A 273 9.35 -17.03 -8.04
N LYS A 274 10.22 -16.41 -8.84
CA LYS A 274 11.37 -15.63 -8.36
C LYS A 274 11.21 -14.20 -8.83
N ALA A 275 10.91 -13.31 -7.90
CA ALA A 275 10.59 -11.91 -8.15
C ALA A 275 11.85 -11.03 -8.11
N ASP A 276 11.87 -10.02 -8.95
CA ASP A 276 12.93 -9.02 -8.98
C ASP A 276 12.73 -8.00 -7.87
N PHE A 277 11.47 -7.68 -7.57
CA PHE A 277 11.07 -6.80 -6.47
C PHE A 277 9.94 -7.44 -5.65
N ILE A 278 10.04 -7.35 -4.33
CA ILE A 278 8.96 -7.74 -3.42
C ILE A 278 8.63 -6.57 -2.50
N LEU A 279 7.38 -6.11 -2.55
CA LEU A 279 6.86 -5.09 -1.64
C LEU A 279 5.74 -5.71 -0.82
N ALA A 280 5.90 -5.79 0.49
CA ALA A 280 4.95 -6.48 1.34
C ALA A 280 4.67 -5.75 2.65
N ASN A 281 3.41 -5.76 3.05
CA ASN A 281 2.98 -5.41 4.40
C ASN A 281 2.24 -6.60 5.02
N PRO A 282 2.99 -7.62 5.48
CA PRO A 282 2.37 -8.80 6.07
C PRO A 282 1.69 -8.44 7.40
N PRO A 283 0.67 -9.20 7.80
CA PRO A 283 0.01 -8.99 9.08
C PRO A 283 1.01 -9.17 10.25
N PHE A 284 1.03 -8.16 11.17
CA PHE A 284 2.03 -8.09 12.24
C PHE A 284 1.77 -9.09 13.36
N ASN A 285 2.82 -9.71 13.86
CA ASN A 285 2.82 -10.49 15.10
C ASN A 285 1.72 -11.57 15.16
N ILE A 286 1.38 -12.20 14.06
CA ILE A 286 0.37 -13.25 14.06
C ILE A 286 0.88 -14.45 14.84
N SER A 287 0.15 -14.80 15.89
CA SER A 287 0.20 -16.10 16.55
C SER A 287 -0.69 -17.12 15.82
N ASP A 288 -0.52 -18.39 16.11
CA ASP A 288 -1.37 -19.47 15.57
C ASP A 288 -1.45 -19.52 14.04
N TRP A 289 -0.38 -19.10 13.37
CA TRP A 289 -0.24 -19.15 11.91
C TRP A 289 0.02 -20.55 11.35
N GLY A 290 -0.05 -21.59 12.19
CA GLY A 290 0.16 -22.99 11.83
C GLY A 290 1.63 -23.37 11.61
N GLY A 291 2.58 -22.60 12.15
CA GLY A 291 4.01 -22.83 12.01
C GLY A 291 4.47 -24.22 12.46
N ASP A 292 3.78 -24.83 13.42
CA ASP A 292 4.07 -26.20 13.87
C ASP A 292 3.98 -27.26 12.76
N ARG A 293 3.13 -27.04 11.75
CA ARG A 293 2.98 -27.91 10.57
C ARG A 293 4.05 -27.69 9.52
N LEU A 294 4.83 -26.61 9.65
CA LEU A 294 5.81 -26.16 8.65
C LEU A 294 7.25 -26.21 9.19
N ARG A 295 7.53 -26.95 10.27
CA ARG A 295 8.85 -26.95 10.92
C ARG A 295 10.00 -27.34 9.99
N GLU A 296 9.75 -28.23 9.03
CA GLU A 296 10.74 -28.74 8.06
C GLU A 296 10.59 -28.09 6.68
N ASP A 297 9.92 -26.94 6.59
CA ASP A 297 9.71 -26.27 5.32
C ASP A 297 11.03 -25.77 4.71
N VAL A 298 11.19 -25.98 3.41
CA VAL A 298 12.40 -25.63 2.66
C VAL A 298 12.74 -24.13 2.66
N ARG A 299 11.77 -23.30 3.02
CA ARG A 299 11.94 -21.84 3.12
C ARG A 299 12.74 -21.42 4.37
N TRP A 300 12.74 -22.25 5.43
CA TRP A 300 13.35 -21.92 6.73
C TRP A 300 14.87 -22.15 6.76
N LYS A 301 15.59 -21.58 5.79
CA LYS A 301 17.04 -21.73 5.67
C LYS A 301 17.84 -21.04 6.76
N TYR A 302 17.27 -20.03 7.40
CA TYR A 302 17.95 -19.19 8.40
C TYR A 302 17.48 -19.47 9.82
N GLY A 303 16.70 -20.51 10.00
CA GLY A 303 16.14 -20.99 11.28
C GLY A 303 14.63 -21.11 11.22
N THR A 304 14.08 -22.07 11.98
CA THR A 304 12.63 -22.31 12.01
C THR A 304 11.90 -21.19 12.75
N PRO A 305 10.97 -20.47 12.12
CA PRO A 305 10.22 -19.40 12.77
C PRO A 305 9.37 -19.93 13.94
N PRO A 306 9.22 -19.17 15.04
CA PRO A 306 8.41 -19.60 16.16
C PRO A 306 6.92 -19.67 15.78
N ALA A 307 6.22 -20.69 16.27
CA ALA A 307 4.78 -20.83 16.08
C ALA A 307 3.97 -19.66 16.69
N SER A 308 4.54 -18.99 17.70
CA SER A 308 3.93 -17.85 18.38
C SER A 308 4.01 -16.52 17.62
N ASN A 309 4.83 -16.42 16.56
CA ASN A 309 5.00 -15.19 15.79
C ASN A 309 5.45 -15.47 14.34
N ALA A 310 4.69 -14.99 13.36
CA ALA A 310 4.93 -15.21 11.93
C ALA A 310 5.94 -14.24 11.30
N ASN A 311 6.40 -13.19 11.98
CA ASN A 311 7.21 -12.13 11.37
C ASN A 311 8.43 -12.68 10.59
N TYR A 312 9.20 -13.57 11.21
CA TYR A 312 10.36 -14.19 10.57
C TYR A 312 10.00 -15.30 9.56
N GLY A 313 8.80 -15.84 9.64
CA GLY A 313 8.22 -16.68 8.58
C GLY A 313 8.01 -15.85 7.30
N TRP A 314 7.44 -14.66 7.42
CA TRP A 314 7.26 -13.74 6.29
C TRP A 314 8.59 -13.31 5.67
N LEU A 315 9.57 -12.90 6.48
CA LEU A 315 10.89 -12.53 5.96
C LEU A 315 11.54 -13.67 5.17
N GLN A 316 11.51 -14.90 5.69
CA GLN A 316 12.10 -16.05 5.00
C GLN A 316 11.29 -16.48 3.77
N HIS A 317 9.97 -16.40 3.79
CA HIS A 317 9.12 -16.62 2.62
C HIS A 317 9.46 -15.61 1.50
N ILE A 318 9.59 -14.35 1.85
CA ILE A 318 9.98 -13.28 0.92
C ILE A 318 11.38 -13.54 0.34
N ILE A 319 12.38 -13.85 1.18
CA ILE A 319 13.73 -14.19 0.72
C ILE A 319 13.73 -15.41 -0.21
N HIS A 320 12.89 -16.41 0.07
CA HIS A 320 12.74 -17.59 -0.79
C HIS A 320 12.30 -17.20 -2.20
N HIS A 321 11.38 -16.25 -2.31
CA HIS A 321 10.82 -15.78 -3.58
C HIS A 321 11.67 -14.72 -4.30
N LEU A 322 12.71 -14.17 -3.68
CA LEU A 322 13.62 -13.24 -4.37
C LEU A 322 14.41 -13.95 -5.49
N ALA A 323 14.52 -13.30 -6.63
CA ALA A 323 15.46 -13.62 -7.69
C ALA A 323 16.92 -13.46 -7.19
N PRO A 324 17.94 -13.97 -7.89
CA PRO A 324 19.33 -13.87 -7.45
C PRO A 324 19.82 -12.43 -7.17
N ASN A 325 19.35 -11.45 -7.93
CA ASN A 325 19.63 -10.02 -7.75
C ASN A 325 18.40 -9.25 -7.22
N GLY A 326 17.38 -9.98 -6.76
CA GLY A 326 16.14 -9.39 -6.28
C GLY A 326 16.29 -8.65 -4.95
N THR A 327 15.46 -7.63 -4.78
CA THR A 327 15.37 -6.81 -3.57
C THR A 327 13.94 -6.80 -3.02
N ALA A 328 13.81 -6.64 -1.71
CA ALA A 328 12.50 -6.56 -1.07
C ALA A 328 12.44 -5.43 -0.05
N GLY A 329 11.25 -4.81 0.05
CA GLY A 329 10.87 -3.87 1.11
C GLY A 329 9.68 -4.42 1.90
N VAL A 330 9.85 -4.62 3.19
CA VAL A 330 8.88 -5.28 4.05
C VAL A 330 8.54 -4.40 5.24
N VAL A 331 7.25 -4.15 5.45
CA VAL A 331 6.76 -3.43 6.64
C VAL A 331 6.57 -4.41 7.78
N LEU A 332 7.17 -4.15 8.93
CA LEU A 332 6.98 -4.97 10.14
C LEU A 332 6.87 -4.11 11.41
N ALA A 333 6.32 -4.69 12.46
CA ALA A 333 6.32 -4.07 13.78
C ALA A 333 7.76 -3.91 14.31
N ASN A 334 8.01 -2.85 15.08
CA ASN A 334 9.34 -2.54 15.63
C ASN A 334 9.97 -3.67 16.45
N GLY A 335 9.15 -4.52 17.08
CA GLY A 335 9.63 -5.70 17.80
C GLY A 335 10.49 -6.64 16.94
N SER A 336 10.25 -6.69 15.63
CA SER A 336 11.04 -7.51 14.71
C SER A 336 12.53 -7.15 14.67
N MET A 337 12.87 -5.89 14.96
CA MET A 337 14.26 -5.42 14.98
C MET A 337 15.08 -5.89 16.19
N SER A 338 14.43 -6.33 17.28
CA SER A 338 15.13 -6.55 18.55
C SER A 338 14.64 -7.75 19.37
N SER A 339 13.50 -8.36 19.03
CA SER A 339 12.97 -9.50 19.77
C SER A 339 13.93 -10.68 19.75
N ASN A 340 14.13 -11.29 20.92
CA ASN A 340 14.87 -12.54 21.10
C ASN A 340 13.94 -13.68 21.54
N SER A 341 12.63 -13.45 21.53
CA SER A 341 11.63 -14.42 21.97
C SER A 341 11.63 -15.64 21.04
N SER A 342 11.62 -16.82 21.63
CA SER A 342 11.41 -18.09 20.93
C SER A 342 12.32 -18.32 19.70
N GLY A 343 13.59 -17.85 19.74
CA GLY A 343 14.57 -18.05 18.68
C GLY A 343 14.55 -16.99 17.56
N GLU A 344 13.73 -15.94 17.66
CA GLU A 344 13.71 -14.84 16.67
C GLU A 344 15.07 -14.14 16.54
N GLY A 345 15.81 -14.03 17.68
CA GLY A 345 17.16 -13.45 17.69
C GLY A 345 18.16 -14.24 16.84
N ASP A 346 18.08 -15.57 16.88
CA ASP A 346 18.97 -16.45 16.12
C ASP A 346 18.71 -16.36 14.60
N ILE A 347 17.43 -16.26 14.22
CA ILE A 347 17.06 -16.06 12.81
C ILE A 347 17.55 -14.69 12.33
N ARG A 348 17.36 -13.64 13.13
CA ARG A 348 17.85 -12.30 12.81
C ARG A 348 19.37 -12.27 12.63
N GLN A 349 20.10 -12.87 13.57
CA GLN A 349 21.54 -13.06 13.45
C GLN A 349 21.91 -13.77 12.14
N SER A 350 21.25 -14.88 11.85
CA SER A 350 21.50 -15.65 10.62
C SER A 350 21.25 -14.82 9.36
N LEU A 351 20.17 -14.02 9.30
CA LEU A 351 19.89 -13.13 8.16
C LEU A 351 21.00 -12.07 7.97
N VAL A 352 21.52 -11.49 9.05
CA VAL A 352 22.61 -10.52 9.03
C VAL A 352 23.91 -11.16 8.58
N GLU A 353 24.28 -12.31 9.16
CA GLU A 353 25.52 -13.02 8.84
C GLU A 353 25.56 -13.55 7.39
N HIS A 354 24.37 -13.81 6.80
CA HIS A 354 24.27 -14.13 5.36
C HIS A 354 24.18 -12.89 4.46
N ASP A 355 24.39 -11.70 5.04
CA ASP A 355 24.44 -10.42 4.33
C ASP A 355 23.17 -10.09 3.52
N LEU A 356 22.00 -10.48 4.06
CA LEU A 356 20.70 -10.30 3.40
C LEU A 356 19.99 -8.99 3.77
N VAL A 357 20.34 -8.38 4.91
CA VAL A 357 19.75 -7.12 5.35
C VAL A 357 20.51 -5.97 4.71
N ASP A 358 19.87 -5.22 3.81
CA ASP A 358 20.47 -4.11 3.08
C ASP A 358 20.28 -2.76 3.81
N CYS A 359 19.04 -2.46 4.22
CA CYS A 359 18.73 -1.24 4.95
C CYS A 359 17.60 -1.46 5.98
N MET A 360 17.67 -0.72 7.09
CA MET A 360 16.62 -0.66 8.11
C MET A 360 16.14 0.76 8.30
N VAL A 361 14.83 1.00 8.19
CA VAL A 361 14.24 2.32 8.41
C VAL A 361 13.29 2.27 9.60
N ALA A 362 13.54 3.09 10.63
CA ALA A 362 12.59 3.28 11.72
C ALA A 362 11.60 4.39 11.35
N LEU A 363 10.31 4.07 11.40
CA LEU A 363 9.23 5.00 11.05
C LEU A 363 8.58 5.61 12.30
N PRO A 364 8.01 6.83 12.20
CA PRO A 364 7.23 7.42 13.28
C PRO A 364 5.93 6.64 13.54
N GLY A 365 5.35 6.85 14.71
CA GLY A 365 3.99 6.39 14.98
C GLY A 365 2.93 7.17 14.20
N ASN A 366 1.69 6.68 14.23
CA ASN A 366 0.52 7.32 13.64
C ASN A 366 0.49 7.37 12.09
N LEU A 367 1.35 6.61 11.41
CA LEU A 367 1.27 6.50 9.95
C LEU A 367 0.08 5.63 9.51
N PHE A 368 -0.26 4.59 10.27
CA PHE A 368 -1.42 3.74 10.00
C PHE A 368 -2.72 4.33 10.54
N TYR A 369 -3.82 4.15 9.81
CA TYR A 369 -5.14 4.57 10.26
C TYR A 369 -5.57 3.77 11.51
N GLY A 370 -5.87 4.47 12.60
CA GLY A 370 -6.35 3.86 13.84
C GLY A 370 -5.30 3.10 14.67
N VAL A 371 -4.04 3.10 14.26
CA VAL A 371 -2.95 2.43 14.98
C VAL A 371 -1.83 3.43 15.27
N THR A 372 -1.53 3.63 16.55
CA THR A 372 -0.45 4.53 17.01
C THR A 372 0.92 3.86 17.06
N ILE A 373 0.97 2.54 16.85
CA ILE A 373 2.20 1.75 16.98
C ILE A 373 3.17 2.10 15.85
N PRO A 374 4.42 2.46 16.18
CA PRO A 374 5.44 2.68 15.16
C PRO A 374 5.82 1.35 14.50
N CYS A 375 6.14 1.40 13.21
CA CYS A 375 6.64 0.28 12.44
C CYS A 375 8.04 0.56 11.87
N CYS A 376 8.63 -0.45 11.27
CA CYS A 376 9.91 -0.34 10.58
C CYS A 376 9.83 -0.93 9.18
N LEU A 377 10.75 -0.53 8.32
CA LEU A 377 10.93 -1.12 7.01
C LEU A 377 12.22 -1.93 7.01
N TRP A 378 12.10 -3.19 6.57
CA TRP A 378 13.20 -4.07 6.27
C TRP A 378 13.46 -4.03 4.78
N PHE A 379 14.65 -3.63 4.36
CA PHE A 379 15.10 -3.80 2.99
C PHE A 379 16.07 -4.98 2.92
N LEU A 380 15.74 -5.92 2.05
CA LEU A 380 16.48 -7.17 1.86
C LEU A 380 17.05 -7.22 0.45
N ALA A 381 18.27 -7.69 0.29
CA ALA A 381 18.91 -7.89 -1.00
C ALA A 381 19.65 -9.23 -1.02
N LYS A 382 19.44 -10.06 -2.05
CA LYS A 382 20.20 -11.31 -2.23
C LYS A 382 21.61 -11.09 -2.74
N ASN A 383 21.85 -9.99 -3.41
CA ASN A 383 23.16 -9.62 -3.93
C ASN A 383 23.39 -8.11 -3.73
N LYS A 384 24.38 -7.77 -2.94
CA LYS A 384 24.77 -6.39 -2.65
C LYS A 384 25.94 -5.88 -3.51
N ASN A 385 26.36 -6.69 -4.49
CA ASN A 385 27.41 -6.35 -5.46
C ASN A 385 26.88 -6.59 -6.88
N THR A 386 25.87 -5.84 -7.27
CA THR A 386 25.28 -5.87 -8.61
C THR A 386 25.90 -4.77 -9.47
N GLU A 387 25.99 -5.02 -10.78
CA GLU A 387 26.47 -4.03 -11.75
C GLU A 387 25.59 -2.75 -11.70
N GLY A 388 26.22 -1.59 -11.80
CA GLY A 388 25.55 -0.29 -11.72
C GLY A 388 25.39 0.26 -10.30
N PHE A 389 25.79 -0.47 -9.26
CA PHE A 389 25.69 -0.05 -7.87
C PHE A 389 27.04 -0.19 -7.14
N ARG A 390 27.22 0.59 -6.09
CA ARG A 390 28.36 0.44 -5.17
C ARG A 390 28.33 -0.98 -4.54
N ASN A 391 29.49 -1.59 -4.38
CA ASN A 391 29.59 -2.81 -3.59
C ASN A 391 29.30 -2.53 -2.11
N ARG A 392 28.22 -3.09 -1.60
CA ARG A 392 27.72 -2.89 -0.21
C ARG A 392 27.81 -4.17 0.63
N LYS A 393 28.60 -5.16 0.16
CA LYS A 393 28.77 -6.41 0.93
C LYS A 393 29.35 -6.11 2.30
N GLY A 394 28.77 -6.74 3.31
CA GLY A 394 29.21 -6.58 4.68
C GLY A 394 28.77 -5.30 5.36
N GLU A 395 27.85 -4.53 4.77
CA GLU A 395 27.31 -3.30 5.32
C GLU A 395 25.79 -3.34 5.46
N VAL A 396 25.25 -2.61 6.43
CA VAL A 396 23.81 -2.38 6.61
C VAL A 396 23.58 -0.88 6.83
N LEU A 397 22.71 -0.29 6.02
CA LEU A 397 22.30 1.11 6.22
C LEU A 397 21.18 1.21 7.28
N PHE A 398 21.33 2.09 8.23
CA PHE A 398 20.32 2.45 9.21
C PHE A 398 19.81 3.87 8.96
N ILE A 399 18.48 4.04 8.87
CA ILE A 399 17.82 5.35 8.72
C ILE A 399 16.79 5.52 9.85
N ASP A 400 16.92 6.59 10.62
CA ASP A 400 15.95 6.95 11.66
C ASP A 400 15.01 8.06 11.16
N ALA A 401 13.90 7.66 10.57
CA ALA A 401 12.89 8.58 10.05
C ALA A 401 11.81 8.97 11.09
N ARG A 402 11.98 8.62 12.37
CA ARG A 402 10.96 8.85 13.42
C ARG A 402 10.60 10.33 13.64
N LYS A 403 11.47 11.26 13.26
CA LYS A 403 11.24 12.70 13.35
C LYS A 403 10.57 13.29 12.11
N LEU A 404 10.47 12.53 11.01
CA LEU A 404 9.89 12.98 9.76
C LEU A 404 8.35 12.89 9.78
N GLY A 405 7.76 13.56 8.80
CA GLY A 405 6.32 13.61 8.60
C GLY A 405 5.60 14.59 9.52
N THR A 406 4.42 15.01 9.11
CA THR A 406 3.56 15.96 9.80
C THR A 406 2.22 15.35 10.17
N MET A 407 1.64 15.78 11.30
CA MET A 407 0.29 15.36 11.68
C MET A 407 -0.74 16.10 10.81
N VAL A 408 -1.44 15.36 9.94
CA VAL A 408 -2.51 15.93 9.10
C VAL A 408 -3.82 16.08 9.86
N ASN A 409 -3.97 15.31 10.95
CA ASN A 409 -5.04 15.47 11.93
C ASN A 409 -4.57 14.93 13.30
N ARG A 410 -5.47 14.80 14.29
CA ARG A 410 -5.12 14.39 15.66
C ARG A 410 -4.56 12.96 15.77
N VAL A 411 -4.78 12.12 14.77
CA VAL A 411 -4.49 10.67 14.83
C VAL A 411 -3.67 10.14 13.66
N VAL A 412 -3.49 10.92 12.58
CA VAL A 412 -2.80 10.47 11.36
C VAL A 412 -1.64 11.40 11.05
N ARG A 413 -0.48 10.78 10.81
CA ARG A 413 0.74 11.41 10.30
C ARG A 413 0.93 11.02 8.83
N GLU A 414 1.44 11.92 8.03
CA GLU A 414 1.82 11.66 6.64
C GLU A 414 3.22 12.19 6.35
N PHE A 415 3.90 11.51 5.42
CA PHE A 415 5.14 12.01 4.85
C PHE A 415 4.84 12.95 3.69
N SER A 416 5.55 14.06 3.65
CA SER A 416 5.62 14.94 2.49
C SER A 416 6.44 14.27 1.36
N ALA A 417 6.46 14.91 0.19
CA ALA A 417 7.35 14.50 -0.88
C ALA A 417 8.83 14.65 -0.48
N ASP A 418 9.14 15.70 0.26
CA ASP A 418 10.50 15.98 0.75
C ASP A 418 10.95 14.96 1.80
N ASP A 419 10.06 14.56 2.75
CA ASP A 419 10.35 13.49 3.70
C ASP A 419 10.67 12.16 2.98
N THR A 420 9.86 11.83 1.97
CA THR A 420 10.06 10.62 1.16
C THR A 420 11.38 10.68 0.40
N ALA A 421 11.66 11.80 -0.27
CA ALA A 421 12.91 12.01 -0.99
C ALA A 421 14.12 11.98 -0.06
N GLN A 422 14.00 12.55 1.15
CA GLN A 422 15.10 12.49 2.13
C GLN A 422 15.46 11.04 2.47
N ILE A 423 14.48 10.15 2.63
CA ILE A 423 14.72 8.74 2.93
C ILE A 423 15.27 8.01 1.70
N SER A 424 14.61 8.14 0.54
CA SER A 424 14.96 7.40 -0.68
C SER A 424 16.31 7.85 -1.26
N ASP A 425 16.56 9.17 -1.36
CA ASP A 425 17.83 9.68 -1.87
C ASP A 425 19.02 9.29 -0.97
N THR A 426 18.81 9.18 0.36
CA THR A 426 19.85 8.67 1.27
C THR A 426 20.22 7.22 0.92
N TYR A 427 19.21 6.38 0.70
CA TYR A 427 19.43 4.97 0.33
C TYR A 427 20.10 4.85 -1.03
N HIS A 428 19.64 5.61 -2.04
CA HIS A 428 20.21 5.56 -3.39
C HIS A 428 21.62 6.16 -3.47
N ALA A 429 21.89 7.26 -2.76
CA ALA A 429 23.26 7.79 -2.65
C ALA A 429 24.21 6.80 -1.98
N TRP A 430 23.75 6.09 -0.90
CA TRP A 430 24.52 5.01 -0.28
C TRP A 430 24.77 3.84 -1.23
N ARG A 431 23.84 3.55 -2.13
CA ARG A 431 24.01 2.55 -3.20
C ARG A 431 24.92 3.02 -4.34
N GLY A 432 25.29 4.30 -4.38
CA GLY A 432 26.14 4.90 -5.41
C GLY A 432 25.41 5.24 -6.70
N GLU A 433 24.12 5.53 -6.65
CA GLU A 433 23.28 5.86 -7.79
C GLU A 433 23.45 7.32 -8.19
N GLU A 434 23.85 7.58 -9.43
CA GLU A 434 24.19 8.94 -9.91
C GLU A 434 23.06 9.94 -9.71
N HIS A 435 21.83 9.57 -10.00
CA HIS A 435 20.67 10.47 -9.88
C HIS A 435 20.44 10.98 -8.46
N ALA A 436 20.73 10.17 -7.44
CA ALA A 436 20.63 10.56 -6.05
C ALA A 436 21.84 11.39 -5.59
N ILE A 437 23.03 11.03 -6.09
CA ILE A 437 24.27 11.78 -5.85
C ILE A 437 24.15 13.19 -6.43
N GLU A 438 23.58 13.36 -7.62
CA GLU A 438 23.34 14.66 -8.23
C GLU A 438 22.37 15.54 -7.40
N ARG A 439 21.35 14.93 -6.77
CA ARG A 439 20.38 15.65 -5.96
C ARG A 439 20.85 15.98 -4.55
N ARG A 440 21.57 15.07 -3.91
CA ARG A 440 21.89 15.12 -2.48
C ARG A 440 23.41 15.27 -2.18
N GLY A 441 24.27 14.92 -3.12
CA GLY A 441 25.69 14.68 -2.91
C GLY A 441 26.00 13.21 -2.62
N GLU A 442 27.28 12.88 -2.51
CA GLU A 442 27.72 11.56 -2.08
C GLU A 442 27.17 11.21 -0.70
N TYR A 443 27.01 9.91 -0.43
CA TYR A 443 26.53 9.46 0.87
C TYR A 443 27.54 9.79 1.97
N GLU A 444 27.05 10.41 3.03
CA GLU A 444 27.74 10.60 4.29
C GLU A 444 26.84 10.19 5.45
N ASP A 445 27.45 9.67 6.53
CA ASP A 445 26.73 9.41 7.78
C ASP A 445 26.24 10.74 8.39
N VAL A 446 24.98 10.76 8.83
CA VAL A 446 24.38 11.96 9.44
C VAL A 446 23.89 11.62 10.84
N SER A 447 24.52 12.25 11.85
CA SER A 447 24.17 12.08 13.27
C SER A 447 22.67 12.28 13.50
N GLY A 448 22.04 11.32 14.19
CA GLY A 448 20.60 11.32 14.47
C GLY A 448 19.69 10.93 13.29
N PHE A 449 20.23 10.67 12.09
CA PHE A 449 19.41 10.34 10.91
C PHE A 449 19.85 9.09 10.17
N CYS A 450 21.11 8.97 9.71
CA CYS A 450 21.54 7.78 8.98
C CYS A 450 22.98 7.39 9.31
N TYR A 451 23.25 6.07 9.21
CA TYR A 451 24.56 5.50 9.49
C TYR A 451 24.76 4.19 8.73
N SER A 452 25.91 4.00 8.07
CA SER A 452 26.29 2.77 7.41
C SER A 452 27.18 1.93 8.32
N ALA A 453 26.61 0.90 8.94
CA ALA A 453 27.33 0.00 9.84
C ALA A 453 27.91 -1.21 9.13
N SER A 454 29.11 -1.63 9.51
CA SER A 454 29.67 -2.94 9.16
C SER A 454 28.95 -4.08 9.89
N LEU A 455 29.01 -5.29 9.35
CA LEU A 455 28.45 -6.48 10.06
C LEU A 455 29.11 -6.72 11.42
N ASP A 456 30.38 -6.35 11.60
CA ASP A 456 31.08 -6.47 12.88
C ASP A 456 30.50 -5.49 13.92
N GLU A 457 30.14 -4.28 13.53
CA GLU A 457 29.42 -3.34 14.39
C GLU A 457 28.04 -3.86 14.75
N VAL A 458 27.27 -4.36 13.77
CA VAL A 458 25.94 -4.97 14.02
C VAL A 458 26.08 -6.15 15.00
N LYS A 459 27.12 -6.96 14.89
CA LYS A 459 27.43 -8.05 15.82
C LYS A 459 27.72 -7.54 17.23
N THR A 460 28.51 -6.46 17.39
CA THR A 460 28.79 -5.87 18.72
C THR A 460 27.54 -5.36 19.39
N HIS A 461 26.54 -4.96 18.62
CA HIS A 461 25.20 -4.58 19.10
C HIS A 461 24.25 -5.77 19.30
N GLY A 462 24.76 -7.03 19.30
CA GLY A 462 23.97 -8.24 19.51
C GLY A 462 22.94 -8.49 18.40
N TYR A 463 23.23 -8.08 17.18
CA TYR A 463 22.37 -8.18 16.01
C TYR A 463 21.01 -7.46 16.17
N VAL A 464 20.92 -6.49 17.06
CA VAL A 464 19.75 -5.62 17.19
C VAL A 464 19.80 -4.58 16.08
N LEU A 465 18.72 -4.48 15.27
CA LEU A 465 18.67 -3.67 14.06
C LEU A 465 17.87 -2.36 14.24
N ILE A 466 17.83 -1.81 15.45
CA ILE A 466 17.12 -0.54 15.74
C ILE A 466 17.99 0.63 15.27
N PRO A 467 17.58 1.41 14.23
CA PRO A 467 18.38 2.50 13.68
C PRO A 467 18.90 3.49 14.71
N GLY A 468 18.09 3.87 15.69
CA GLY A 468 18.49 4.80 16.74
C GLY A 468 19.67 4.35 17.63
N ARG A 469 20.14 3.08 17.52
CA ARG A 469 21.36 2.61 18.19
C ARG A 469 22.63 2.90 17.40
N PHE A 470 22.49 3.17 16.10
CA PHE A 470 23.61 3.35 15.17
C PHE A 470 23.79 4.81 14.78
N VAL A 471 22.71 5.55 14.55
CA VAL A 471 22.77 6.93 14.03
C VAL A 471 23.27 7.97 15.06
N GLY A 472 23.41 7.60 16.33
CA GLY A 472 23.83 8.54 17.38
C GLY A 472 22.74 9.55 17.78
N ALA A 473 23.14 10.54 18.57
CA ALA A 473 22.32 11.71 18.87
C ALA A 473 22.59 12.79 17.82
N GLU A 474 21.57 13.60 17.50
CA GLU A 474 21.82 14.82 16.75
C GLU A 474 22.83 15.70 17.48
N ASP A 475 23.72 16.31 16.73
CA ASP A 475 24.56 17.36 17.28
C ASP A 475 23.65 18.50 17.78
N GLU A 476 23.55 18.65 19.10
CA GLU A 476 22.84 19.80 19.66
C GLU A 476 23.61 21.06 19.21
N ILE A 477 22.92 21.90 18.46
CA ILE A 477 23.46 23.27 18.20
C ILE A 477 23.61 23.92 19.57
N ASP A 478 24.84 24.13 19.96
CA ASP A 478 25.13 24.87 21.20
C ASP A 478 24.50 26.28 21.07
N ASP A 479 23.40 26.48 21.79
CA ASP A 479 22.69 27.75 21.80
C ASP A 479 23.47 28.86 22.53
N GLY A 480 24.69 28.55 23.01
CA GLY A 480 25.57 29.46 23.71
C GLY A 480 25.04 29.86 25.07
N ILE A 481 23.96 29.27 25.57
CA ILE A 481 23.40 29.54 26.89
C ILE A 481 24.07 28.60 27.92
N PRO A 482 24.72 29.09 28.95
CA PRO A 482 25.29 28.26 30.00
C PRO A 482 24.25 27.34 30.62
N PHE A 483 24.61 26.07 30.88
CA PHE A 483 23.72 25.06 31.42
C PHE A 483 22.90 25.52 32.62
N ASP A 484 23.54 26.23 33.55
CA ASP A 484 22.89 26.70 34.77
C ASP A 484 21.79 27.75 34.50
N GLU A 485 21.97 28.61 33.49
CA GLU A 485 20.99 29.61 33.09
C GLU A 485 19.81 28.92 32.37
N LYS A 486 20.09 27.99 31.48
CA LYS A 486 19.07 27.21 30.76
C LYS A 486 18.26 26.32 31.70
N PHE A 487 18.94 25.66 32.65
CA PHE A 487 18.30 24.84 33.67
C PHE A 487 17.39 25.67 34.59
N ALA A 488 17.85 26.86 35.05
CA ALA A 488 17.03 27.73 35.87
C ALA A 488 15.77 28.21 35.12
N SER A 489 15.92 28.62 33.87
CA SER A 489 14.79 29.03 32.99
C SER A 489 13.78 27.91 32.77
N LEU A 490 14.24 26.70 32.44
CA LEU A 490 13.37 25.55 32.21
C LEU A 490 12.63 25.10 33.47
N ARG A 491 13.29 25.15 34.63
CA ARG A 491 12.69 24.87 35.93
C ARG A 491 11.59 25.88 36.27
N ASP A 492 11.80 27.15 35.99
CA ASP A 492 10.83 28.21 36.28
C ASP A 492 9.59 28.06 35.34
N VAL A 493 9.79 27.78 34.03
CA VAL A 493 8.74 27.50 33.08
C VAL A 493 7.94 26.23 33.50
N LEU A 494 8.61 25.18 33.94
CA LEU A 494 7.96 23.96 34.41
C LEU A 494 7.08 24.22 35.65
N SER A 495 7.60 25.03 36.59
CA SER A 495 6.88 25.44 37.80
C SER A 495 5.63 26.26 37.49
N GLU A 496 5.70 27.17 36.52
CA GLU A 496 4.56 27.92 36.00
C GLU A 496 3.52 27.04 35.32
N GLN A 497 3.95 26.07 34.53
CA GLN A 497 3.06 25.09 33.88
C GLN A 497 2.34 24.20 34.91
N PHE A 498 3.02 23.77 35.97
CA PHE A 498 2.36 23.05 37.07
C PHE A 498 1.35 23.89 37.83
N ALA A 499 1.66 25.17 38.08
CA ALA A 499 0.71 26.09 38.71
C ALA A 499 -0.53 26.31 37.86
N LYS A 500 -0.35 26.50 36.55
CA LYS A 500 -1.43 26.65 35.57
C LYS A 500 -2.24 25.38 35.38
N GLY A 501 -1.62 24.18 35.43
CA GLY A 501 -2.33 22.90 35.42
C GLY A 501 -3.25 22.72 36.62
N LYS A 502 -2.81 23.18 37.80
CA LYS A 502 -3.59 23.15 39.03
C LYS A 502 -4.81 24.08 39.00
N GLU A 503 -4.65 25.29 38.39
CA GLU A 503 -5.77 26.24 38.17
C GLU A 503 -6.81 25.70 37.17
N LEU A 504 -6.46 24.78 36.29
CA LEU A 504 -7.36 24.18 35.30
C LEU A 504 -8.05 22.91 35.82
N GLU A 505 -7.55 22.33 36.93
CA GLU A 505 -8.17 21.20 37.61
C GLU A 505 -9.22 21.60 38.66
N ASP A 506 -9.19 22.85 39.16
CA ASP A 506 -10.20 23.46 40.04
C ASP A 506 -11.33 24.13 39.20
#